data_dee24c5fb20dedcc12fc68e7701d871e
#
_entry.id   dee24c5fb20dedcc12fc68e7701d871e
#
_cell.length_a   1.000
_cell.length_b   1.000
_cell.length_c   1.000
_cell.angle_alpha   90.00
_cell.angle_beta   90.00
_cell.angle_gamma   90.00
#
_symmetry.space_group_name_H-M   'P 1'
#
loop_
_entity.id
_entity.type
_entity.pdbx_description
1 polymer ?
#
loop_
_entity_poly.entity_id
_entity_poly.type
_entity_poly.pdbx_seq_one_letter_code
_entity_poly.pdbx_strand_id
1 'polypeptide(L)'
;MKDITFVDLEVTLNTCRVVDIGAVRSDRTPFHENSFDNLLLFLHQVPYIGGHNILKHDLSYLKPQFEKAGCRQPKIIDTLYLSSLLFPEKLHHQLSKDDKLQADKPNNPVNDSLKSLLLFEEEQNAFERLDSMLKMISYGLLHDTDEFGGFFDYIDYAPDILDDLSGSILERFSKDICISSPLAELIISYPVELAYGLSLINCWNSSSGIPLWVLHNYPKVGWVMERLRDTPCENNECAYCRGAFNGKEGLKYFFKYDSFRTYEGEDL
;
A
#
# COMPACT_ATOMS: atom_id res chain seq x y z
N MET A 1 5.08 1.01 -22.30
CA MET A 1 4.27 0.50 -21.18
C MET A 1 4.18 -1.00 -21.38
N LYS A 2 4.41 -1.82 -20.34
CA LYS A 2 4.24 -3.27 -20.44
C LYS A 2 2.75 -3.61 -20.51
N ASP A 3 2.42 -4.75 -21.12
CA ASP A 3 1.02 -5.17 -21.19
C ASP A 3 0.51 -5.60 -19.81
N ILE A 4 -0.55 -4.95 -19.36
CA ILE A 4 -1.27 -5.25 -18.13
C ILE A 4 -2.76 -5.21 -18.37
N THR A 5 -3.50 -6.07 -17.69
CA THR A 5 -4.96 -6.09 -17.71
C THR A 5 -5.49 -5.96 -16.30
N PHE A 6 -6.36 -5.00 -16.05
CA PHE A 6 -7.08 -4.85 -14.79
C PHE A 6 -8.35 -5.67 -14.81
N VAL A 7 -8.61 -6.42 -13.75
CA VAL A 7 -9.73 -7.36 -13.64
C VAL A 7 -10.49 -7.06 -12.35
N ASP A 8 -11.82 -7.17 -12.42
CA ASP A 8 -12.73 -7.10 -11.30
C ASP A 8 -13.82 -8.17 -11.46
N LEU A 9 -14.14 -8.85 -10.37
CA LEU A 9 -15.12 -9.94 -10.34
C LEU A 9 -16.28 -9.61 -9.42
N GLU A 10 -17.50 -9.66 -9.94
CA GLU A 10 -18.69 -9.58 -9.11
C GLU A 10 -19.10 -10.96 -8.60
N VAL A 11 -19.17 -11.08 -7.28
CA VAL A 11 -19.41 -12.35 -6.59
C VAL A 11 -20.68 -12.26 -5.74
N THR A 12 -21.54 -13.27 -5.83
CA THR A 12 -22.73 -13.34 -4.97
C THR A 12 -22.34 -13.70 -3.53
N LEU A 13 -22.81 -12.90 -2.57
CA LEU A 13 -22.51 -13.09 -1.14
C LEU A 13 -22.94 -14.46 -0.60
N ASN A 14 -24.08 -14.97 -1.07
CA ASN A 14 -24.66 -16.21 -0.52
C ASN A 14 -24.07 -17.50 -1.10
N THR A 15 -23.56 -17.47 -2.32
CA THR A 15 -23.10 -18.69 -3.02
C THR A 15 -21.63 -18.64 -3.39
N CYS A 16 -20.94 -17.54 -3.15
CA CYS A 16 -19.56 -17.31 -3.57
C CYS A 16 -19.34 -17.61 -5.06
N ARG A 17 -20.36 -17.39 -5.90
CA ARG A 17 -20.27 -17.59 -7.34
C ARG A 17 -19.97 -16.28 -8.03
N VAL A 18 -19.02 -16.30 -8.96
CA VAL A 18 -18.79 -15.20 -9.87
C VAL A 18 -19.97 -15.11 -10.83
N VAL A 19 -20.60 -13.95 -10.90
CA VAL A 19 -21.78 -13.67 -11.71
C VAL A 19 -21.50 -12.72 -12.83
N ASP A 20 -20.46 -11.90 -12.71
CA ASP A 20 -20.02 -10.97 -13.75
C ASP A 20 -18.50 -10.79 -13.69
N ILE A 21 -17.87 -10.55 -14.83
CA ILE A 21 -16.43 -10.37 -14.97
C ILE A 21 -16.18 -9.17 -15.86
N GLY A 22 -15.48 -8.18 -15.30
CA GLY A 22 -14.98 -7.05 -16.04
C GLY A 22 -13.47 -7.08 -16.13
N ALA A 23 -12.94 -6.68 -17.27
CA ALA A 23 -11.51 -6.43 -17.39
C ALA A 23 -11.25 -5.29 -18.39
N VAL A 24 -10.10 -4.61 -18.20
CA VAL A 24 -9.66 -3.53 -19.08
C VAL A 24 -8.16 -3.65 -19.28
N ARG A 25 -7.72 -3.73 -20.55
CA ARG A 25 -6.30 -3.70 -20.91
C ARG A 25 -5.70 -2.29 -20.77
N SER A 26 -4.39 -2.21 -20.73
CA SER A 26 -3.66 -0.93 -20.72
C SER A 26 -3.98 -0.01 -21.92
N ASP A 27 -4.40 -0.57 -23.06
CA ASP A 27 -4.86 0.17 -24.24
C ASP A 27 -6.34 0.59 -24.15
N ARG A 28 -7.00 0.38 -23.00
CA ARG A 28 -8.43 0.65 -22.75
C ARG A 28 -9.39 -0.32 -23.42
N THR A 29 -8.93 -1.41 -24.04
CA THR A 29 -9.82 -2.45 -24.58
C THR A 29 -10.57 -3.13 -23.44
N PRO A 30 -11.92 -3.09 -23.42
CA PRO A 30 -12.70 -3.70 -22.36
C PRO A 30 -13.04 -5.16 -22.65
N PHE A 31 -13.28 -5.91 -21.58
CA PHE A 31 -13.91 -7.22 -21.59
C PHE A 31 -15.06 -7.23 -20.57
N HIS A 32 -16.22 -7.79 -20.96
CA HIS A 32 -17.38 -7.88 -20.07
C HIS A 32 -18.19 -9.13 -20.39
N GLU A 33 -18.01 -10.17 -19.62
CA GLU A 33 -18.72 -11.44 -19.75
C GLU A 33 -18.76 -12.17 -18.39
N ASN A 34 -19.44 -13.31 -18.33
CA ASN A 34 -19.47 -14.18 -17.13
C ASN A 34 -18.72 -15.50 -17.33
N SER A 35 -17.86 -15.57 -18.34
CA SER A 35 -17.12 -16.78 -18.72
C SER A 35 -15.64 -16.68 -18.40
N PHE A 36 -15.15 -17.55 -17.50
CA PHE A 36 -13.73 -17.65 -17.24
C PHE A 36 -12.92 -18.12 -18.44
N ASP A 37 -13.47 -19.02 -19.28
CA ASP A 37 -12.76 -19.50 -20.47
C ASP A 37 -12.50 -18.33 -21.44
N ASN A 38 -13.48 -17.44 -21.63
CA ASN A 38 -13.32 -16.25 -22.46
C ASN A 38 -12.38 -15.23 -21.80
N LEU A 39 -12.45 -15.07 -20.47
CA LEU A 39 -11.49 -14.23 -19.76
C LEU A 39 -10.06 -14.73 -19.94
N LEU A 40 -9.82 -16.05 -19.83
CA LEU A 40 -8.48 -16.63 -20.03
C LEU A 40 -7.96 -16.44 -21.45
N LEU A 41 -8.84 -16.45 -22.46
CA LEU A 41 -8.49 -16.09 -23.84
C LEU A 41 -8.13 -14.59 -23.94
N PHE A 42 -8.89 -13.73 -23.27
CA PHE A 42 -8.60 -12.30 -23.23
C PHE A 42 -7.27 -12.01 -22.49
N LEU A 43 -6.94 -12.78 -21.47
CA LEU A 43 -5.69 -12.67 -20.70
C LEU A 43 -4.53 -13.45 -21.32
N HIS A 44 -4.71 -14.06 -22.49
CA HIS A 44 -3.68 -14.86 -23.11
C HIS A 44 -2.41 -14.04 -23.38
N GLN A 45 -1.26 -14.54 -22.88
CA GLN A 45 0.05 -13.90 -22.95
C GLN A 45 0.20 -12.55 -22.22
N VAL A 46 -0.79 -12.12 -21.43
CA VAL A 46 -0.66 -10.92 -20.60
C VAL A 46 0.28 -11.24 -19.42
N PRO A 47 1.40 -10.52 -19.28
CA PRO A 47 2.38 -10.82 -18.22
C PRO A 47 1.97 -10.33 -16.83
N TYR A 48 1.08 -9.32 -16.75
CA TYR A 48 0.63 -8.71 -15.51
C TYR A 48 -0.89 -8.59 -15.45
N ILE A 49 -1.46 -8.89 -14.29
CA ILE A 49 -2.85 -8.60 -13.96
C ILE A 49 -2.89 -7.64 -12.80
N GLY A 50 -3.68 -6.58 -12.92
CA GLY A 50 -3.96 -5.62 -11.88
C GLY A 50 -5.39 -5.71 -11.39
N GLY A 51 -5.66 -5.16 -10.21
CA GLY A 51 -6.98 -4.99 -9.66
C GLY A 51 -6.94 -4.27 -8.31
N HIS A 52 -8.09 -3.90 -7.80
CA HIS A 52 -8.18 -3.25 -6.49
C HIS A 52 -8.60 -4.25 -5.43
N ASN A 53 -7.72 -4.58 -4.50
CA ASN A 53 -7.86 -5.70 -3.54
C ASN A 53 -7.87 -7.09 -4.21
N ILE A 54 -7.26 -7.20 -5.37
CA ILE A 54 -7.24 -8.42 -6.18
C ILE A 54 -6.59 -9.59 -5.43
N LEU A 55 -5.53 -9.33 -4.65
CA LEU A 55 -4.80 -10.37 -3.90
C LEU A 55 -5.69 -11.11 -2.89
N LYS A 56 -6.62 -10.40 -2.24
CA LYS A 56 -7.51 -10.99 -1.23
C LYS A 56 -8.85 -11.41 -1.77
N HIS A 57 -9.30 -10.86 -2.88
CA HIS A 57 -10.62 -11.12 -3.43
C HIS A 57 -10.54 -11.92 -4.73
N ASP A 58 -10.25 -11.29 -5.85
CA ASP A 58 -10.41 -11.87 -7.18
C ASP A 58 -9.47 -13.04 -7.46
N LEU A 59 -8.24 -12.96 -6.93
CA LEU A 59 -7.21 -13.98 -7.14
C LEU A 59 -7.64 -15.36 -6.61
N SER A 60 -8.47 -15.40 -5.57
CA SER A 60 -9.01 -16.66 -5.03
C SER A 60 -9.88 -17.42 -6.04
N TYR A 61 -10.51 -16.69 -6.97
CA TYR A 61 -11.31 -17.24 -8.05
C TYR A 61 -10.51 -17.44 -9.34
N LEU A 62 -9.56 -16.57 -9.62
CA LEU A 62 -8.74 -16.59 -10.84
C LEU A 62 -7.68 -17.70 -10.81
N LYS A 63 -6.98 -17.86 -9.69
CA LYS A 63 -5.88 -18.84 -9.56
C LYS A 63 -6.29 -20.27 -9.93
N PRO A 64 -7.42 -20.82 -9.46
CA PRO A 64 -7.87 -22.15 -9.87
C PRO A 64 -8.15 -22.28 -11.37
N GLN A 65 -8.56 -21.19 -12.02
CA GLN A 65 -8.82 -21.21 -13.47
C GLN A 65 -7.53 -21.25 -14.29
N PHE A 66 -6.50 -20.50 -13.89
CA PHE A 66 -5.16 -20.59 -14.49
C PHE A 66 -4.57 -22.00 -14.34
N GLU A 67 -4.67 -22.57 -13.14
CA GLU A 67 -4.18 -23.92 -12.85
C GLU A 67 -4.90 -24.97 -13.73
N LYS A 68 -6.24 -24.91 -13.78
CA LYS A 68 -7.06 -25.83 -14.59
C LYS A 68 -6.74 -25.73 -16.08
N ALA A 69 -6.48 -24.54 -16.58
CA ALA A 69 -6.14 -24.29 -17.98
C ALA A 69 -4.67 -24.59 -18.32
N GLY A 70 -3.82 -24.89 -17.32
CA GLY A 70 -2.38 -25.09 -17.51
C GLY A 70 -1.66 -23.81 -17.97
N CYS A 71 -2.26 -22.65 -17.71
CA CYS A 71 -1.70 -21.35 -18.09
C CYS A 71 -0.68 -20.89 -17.06
N ARG A 72 0.38 -20.20 -17.52
CA ARG A 72 1.28 -19.51 -16.61
C ARG A 72 0.51 -18.40 -15.88
N GLN A 73 0.62 -18.39 -14.56
CA GLN A 73 0.04 -17.32 -13.75
C GLN A 73 0.78 -16.01 -14.02
N PRO A 74 0.08 -14.93 -14.38
CA PRO A 74 0.69 -13.60 -14.53
C PRO A 74 1.11 -13.04 -13.18
N LYS A 75 2.00 -12.04 -13.17
CA LYS A 75 2.36 -11.29 -11.97
C LYS A 75 1.20 -10.39 -11.58
N ILE A 76 0.98 -10.27 -10.28
CA ILE A 76 -0.17 -9.55 -9.73
C ILE A 76 0.25 -8.17 -9.24
N ILE A 77 -0.59 -7.17 -9.50
CA ILE A 77 -0.45 -5.80 -9.01
C ILE A 77 -1.75 -5.40 -8.32
N ASP A 78 -1.66 -5.05 -7.05
CA ASP A 78 -2.82 -4.66 -6.24
C ASP A 78 -2.79 -3.15 -5.92
N THR A 79 -3.72 -2.41 -6.52
CA THR A 79 -3.78 -0.95 -6.35
C THR A 79 -4.21 -0.52 -4.95
N LEU A 80 -4.89 -1.36 -4.17
CA LEU A 80 -5.24 -1.02 -2.79
C LEU A 80 -4.01 -0.98 -1.89
N TYR A 81 -3.10 -1.92 -2.08
CA TYR A 81 -1.82 -1.96 -1.35
C TYR A 81 -0.91 -0.80 -1.75
N LEU A 82 -0.80 -0.54 -3.05
CA LEU A 82 -0.02 0.59 -3.58
C LEU A 82 -0.60 1.93 -3.15
N SER A 83 -1.91 2.11 -3.23
CA SER A 83 -2.58 3.34 -2.78
C SER A 83 -2.30 3.63 -1.31
N SER A 84 -2.37 2.61 -0.46
CA SER A 84 -2.10 2.74 0.97
C SER A 84 -0.64 3.08 1.29
N LEU A 85 0.29 2.69 0.42
CA LEU A 85 1.71 3.01 0.54
C LEU A 85 2.03 4.41 0.00
N LEU A 86 1.49 4.77 -1.16
CA LEU A 86 1.88 5.97 -1.92
C LEU A 86 1.04 7.20 -1.59
N PHE A 87 -0.16 7.00 -1.02
CA PHE A 87 -1.07 8.08 -0.59
C PHE A 87 -1.47 7.90 0.89
N PRO A 88 -0.51 7.78 1.82
CA PRO A 88 -0.77 7.44 3.22
C PRO A 88 -1.60 8.52 3.95
N GLU A 89 -1.73 9.72 3.40
CA GLU A 89 -2.59 10.78 3.93
C GLU A 89 -4.09 10.54 3.69
N LYS A 90 -4.45 9.65 2.75
CA LYS A 90 -5.85 9.29 2.49
C LYS A 90 -6.35 8.35 3.59
N LEU A 91 -7.46 8.68 4.22
CA LEU A 91 -8.08 7.81 5.24
C LEU A 91 -8.77 6.59 4.62
N HIS A 92 -9.23 6.71 3.38
CA HIS A 92 -9.94 5.68 2.64
C HIS A 92 -9.30 5.47 1.28
N HIS A 93 -9.04 4.20 0.96
CA HIS A 93 -8.41 3.79 -0.30
C HIS A 93 -9.37 3.03 -1.21
N GLN A 94 -10.67 2.99 -0.87
CA GLN A 94 -11.69 2.37 -1.73
C GLN A 94 -11.84 3.16 -3.04
N LEU A 95 -12.08 2.44 -4.13
CA LEU A 95 -12.46 3.08 -5.39
C LEU A 95 -13.71 3.94 -5.18
N SER A 96 -13.72 5.16 -5.71
CA SER A 96 -14.86 6.04 -5.62
C SER A 96 -16.07 5.39 -6.28
N LYS A 97 -17.16 5.22 -5.53
CA LYS A 97 -18.44 4.86 -6.12
C LYS A 97 -18.96 6.09 -6.85
N ASP A 98 -19.24 5.93 -8.14
CA ASP A 98 -19.85 7.00 -8.92
C ASP A 98 -21.13 7.47 -8.25
N ASP A 99 -21.36 8.78 -8.32
CA ASP A 99 -22.34 9.56 -7.58
C ASP A 99 -23.64 8.83 -7.24
N LYS A 100 -24.14 9.12 -6.03
CA LYS A 100 -25.39 8.64 -5.42
C LYS A 100 -26.68 8.73 -6.28
N LEU A 101 -26.56 9.24 -7.50
CA LEU A 101 -27.67 9.32 -8.47
C LEU A 101 -27.96 8.02 -9.23
N GLN A 102 -27.15 6.94 -9.03
CA GLN A 102 -27.34 5.65 -9.69
C GLN A 102 -27.40 4.48 -8.70
N ALA A 103 -28.01 4.68 -7.54
CA ALA A 103 -28.15 3.65 -6.50
C ALA A 103 -28.86 2.35 -6.98
N ASP A 104 -29.50 2.38 -8.13
CA ASP A 104 -30.27 1.25 -8.67
C ASP A 104 -29.57 0.52 -9.85
N LYS A 105 -28.33 0.90 -10.21
CA LYS A 105 -27.58 0.13 -11.22
C LYS A 105 -26.67 -0.87 -10.52
N PRO A 106 -26.66 -2.14 -10.97
CA PRO A 106 -25.68 -3.13 -10.47
C PRO A 106 -24.26 -2.60 -10.71
N ASN A 107 -23.35 -2.95 -9.80
CA ASN A 107 -21.92 -2.69 -10.00
C ASN A 107 -21.52 -3.15 -11.41
N ASN A 108 -20.67 -2.36 -12.06
CA ASN A 108 -20.17 -2.71 -13.38
C ASN A 108 -18.66 -3.01 -13.26
N PRO A 109 -18.26 -4.28 -13.30
CA PRO A 109 -16.86 -4.67 -13.07
C PRO A 109 -15.90 -4.09 -14.11
N VAL A 110 -16.38 -3.73 -15.33
CA VAL A 110 -15.56 -3.02 -16.32
C VAL A 110 -15.20 -1.61 -15.84
N ASN A 111 -16.18 -0.91 -15.23
CA ASN A 111 -15.91 0.43 -14.68
C ASN A 111 -14.93 0.37 -13.52
N ASP A 112 -15.04 -0.63 -12.64
CA ASP A 112 -14.16 -0.76 -11.50
C ASP A 112 -12.75 -1.22 -11.93
N SER A 113 -12.64 -2.06 -12.96
CA SER A 113 -11.37 -2.36 -13.64
C SER A 113 -10.74 -1.11 -14.28
N LEU A 114 -11.54 -0.25 -14.92
CA LEU A 114 -11.05 1.00 -15.51
C LEU A 114 -10.58 1.98 -14.42
N LYS A 115 -11.31 2.12 -13.32
CA LYS A 115 -10.89 2.95 -12.18
C LYS A 115 -9.59 2.45 -11.56
N SER A 116 -9.44 1.12 -11.43
CA SER A 116 -8.20 0.50 -10.94
C SER A 116 -7.02 0.80 -11.86
N LEU A 117 -7.22 0.76 -13.18
CA LEU A 117 -6.20 1.14 -14.16
C LEU A 117 -5.82 2.62 -14.03
N LEU A 118 -6.80 3.52 -13.90
CA LEU A 118 -6.55 4.96 -13.71
C LEU A 118 -5.81 5.25 -12.39
N LEU A 119 -6.22 4.60 -11.31
CA LEU A 119 -5.53 4.69 -10.02
C LEU A 119 -4.08 4.20 -10.12
N PHE A 120 -3.85 3.11 -10.83
CA PHE A 120 -2.50 2.58 -11.04
C PHE A 120 -1.59 3.57 -11.80
N GLU A 121 -2.12 4.29 -12.78
CA GLU A 121 -1.38 5.35 -13.47
C GLU A 121 -1.00 6.50 -12.51
N GLU A 122 -1.91 6.85 -11.57
CA GLU A 122 -1.61 7.83 -10.51
C GLU A 122 -0.54 7.30 -9.55
N GLU A 123 -0.60 6.03 -9.18
CA GLU A 123 0.36 5.36 -8.30
C GLU A 123 1.77 5.30 -8.90
N GLN A 124 1.88 4.97 -10.18
CA GLN A 124 3.16 5.04 -10.90
C GLN A 124 3.74 6.46 -10.85
N ASN A 125 2.91 7.48 -11.13
CA ASN A 125 3.34 8.88 -11.06
C ASN A 125 3.72 9.30 -9.64
N ALA A 126 3.03 8.80 -8.61
CA ALA A 126 3.35 9.08 -7.23
C ALA A 126 4.70 8.46 -6.83
N PHE A 127 4.95 7.20 -7.21
CA PHE A 127 6.24 6.55 -6.98
C PHE A 127 7.38 7.28 -7.70
N GLU A 128 7.18 7.70 -8.96
CA GLU A 128 8.17 8.47 -9.72
C GLU A 128 8.58 9.77 -9.04
N ARG A 129 7.66 10.41 -8.30
CA ARG A 129 7.90 11.67 -7.58
C ARG A 129 8.61 11.48 -6.24
N LEU A 130 8.70 10.28 -5.70
CA LEU A 130 9.47 10.04 -4.49
C LEU A 130 10.94 10.38 -4.72
N ASP A 131 11.62 10.85 -3.68
CA ASP A 131 13.08 11.01 -3.77
C ASP A 131 13.79 9.66 -3.94
N SER A 132 15.01 9.70 -4.48
CA SER A 132 15.77 8.49 -4.82
C SER A 132 15.99 7.56 -3.62
N MET A 133 16.23 8.12 -2.43
CA MET A 133 16.47 7.33 -1.23
C MET A 133 15.19 6.61 -0.78
N LEU A 134 14.02 7.28 -0.80
CA LEU A 134 12.74 6.63 -0.51
C LEU A 134 12.38 5.53 -1.50
N LYS A 135 12.66 5.72 -2.80
CA LYS A 135 12.48 4.67 -3.80
C LYS A 135 13.36 3.45 -3.50
N MET A 136 14.63 3.67 -3.18
CA MET A 136 15.57 2.58 -2.85
C MET A 136 15.20 1.86 -1.56
N ILE A 137 14.78 2.59 -0.52
CA ILE A 137 14.29 2.01 0.74
C ILE A 137 13.03 1.18 0.48
N SER A 138 12.06 1.72 -0.26
CA SER A 138 10.83 1.00 -0.61
C SER A 138 11.12 -0.27 -1.39
N TYR A 139 12.02 -0.22 -2.35
CA TYR A 139 12.47 -1.39 -3.11
C TYR A 139 13.14 -2.42 -2.18
N GLY A 140 14.10 -1.97 -1.36
CA GLY A 140 14.81 -2.85 -0.42
C GLY A 140 13.90 -3.59 0.56
N LEU A 141 12.77 -2.96 0.95
CA LEU A 141 11.80 -3.57 1.86
C LEU A 141 10.78 -4.47 1.16
N LEU A 142 10.40 -4.17 -0.10
CA LEU A 142 9.14 -4.66 -0.65
C LEU A 142 9.28 -5.50 -1.93
N HIS A 143 10.44 -5.47 -2.64
CA HIS A 143 10.57 -6.09 -3.96
C HIS A 143 10.36 -7.61 -3.97
N ASP A 144 10.69 -8.29 -2.88
CA ASP A 144 10.54 -9.74 -2.72
C ASP A 144 9.19 -10.13 -2.06
N THR A 145 8.29 -9.17 -1.83
CA THR A 145 6.98 -9.46 -1.24
C THR A 145 5.94 -9.75 -2.33
N ASP A 146 4.97 -10.60 -2.01
CA ASP A 146 3.89 -10.96 -2.93
C ASP A 146 3.02 -9.73 -3.28
N GLU A 147 2.92 -8.78 -2.35
CA GLU A 147 2.09 -7.59 -2.49
C GLU A 147 2.66 -6.56 -3.46
N PHE A 148 4.00 -6.44 -3.52
CA PHE A 148 4.65 -5.32 -4.23
C PHE A 148 5.65 -5.75 -5.31
N GLY A 149 6.14 -6.99 -5.28
CA GLY A 149 7.14 -7.47 -6.25
C GLY A 149 6.67 -7.32 -7.71
N GLY A 150 5.38 -7.56 -7.97
CA GLY A 150 4.78 -7.36 -9.28
C GLY A 150 4.85 -5.92 -9.78
N PHE A 151 4.68 -4.95 -8.89
CA PHE A 151 4.78 -3.52 -9.21
C PHE A 151 6.19 -3.11 -9.62
N PHE A 152 7.21 -3.45 -8.82
CA PHE A 152 8.60 -3.10 -9.13
C PHE A 152 9.08 -3.74 -10.45
N ASP A 153 8.69 -4.98 -10.67
CA ASP A 153 8.98 -5.67 -11.93
C ASP A 153 8.28 -5.00 -13.12
N TYR A 154 7.03 -4.55 -12.94
CA TYR A 154 6.28 -3.87 -14.00
C TYR A 154 6.94 -2.55 -14.43
N ILE A 155 7.38 -1.73 -13.46
CA ILE A 155 7.99 -0.43 -13.74
C ILE A 155 9.49 -0.51 -14.08
N ASP A 156 10.07 -1.72 -14.19
CA ASP A 156 11.51 -1.95 -14.41
C ASP A 156 12.41 -1.26 -13.37
N TYR A 157 11.92 -1.14 -12.13
CA TYR A 157 12.70 -0.54 -11.06
C TYR A 157 13.42 -1.62 -10.27
N ALA A 158 14.71 -1.81 -10.57
CA ALA A 158 15.59 -2.77 -9.93
C ALA A 158 16.95 -2.13 -9.67
N PRO A 159 17.07 -1.18 -8.72
CA PRO A 159 18.34 -0.58 -8.36
C PRO A 159 19.23 -1.61 -7.66
N ASP A 160 20.53 -1.29 -7.53
CA ASP A 160 21.40 -2.05 -6.66
C ASP A 160 20.84 -2.05 -5.23
N ILE A 161 20.80 -3.23 -4.61
CA ILE A 161 20.32 -3.37 -3.23
C ILE A 161 21.29 -2.63 -2.31
N LEU A 162 20.73 -1.85 -1.38
CA LEU A 162 21.51 -1.13 -0.38
C LEU A 162 22.20 -2.13 0.55
N ASP A 163 23.53 -2.07 0.64
CA ASP A 163 24.33 -2.92 1.54
C ASP A 163 23.96 -2.71 3.01
N ASP A 164 23.58 -1.48 3.35
CA ASP A 164 23.09 -1.11 4.69
C ASP A 164 21.74 -0.39 4.59
N LEU A 165 20.66 -1.17 4.48
CA LEU A 165 19.32 -0.63 4.45
C LEU A 165 18.94 0.06 5.78
N SER A 166 19.41 -0.47 6.93
CA SER A 166 19.17 0.14 8.25
C SER A 166 19.81 1.53 8.34
N GLY A 167 21.07 1.66 7.92
CA GLY A 167 21.77 2.94 7.88
C GLY A 167 21.10 3.94 6.94
N SER A 168 20.66 3.49 5.77
CA SER A 168 19.96 4.33 4.79
C SER A 168 18.61 4.85 5.33
N ILE A 169 17.87 4.01 6.05
CA ILE A 169 16.63 4.43 6.74
C ILE A 169 16.95 5.47 7.82
N LEU A 170 17.97 5.23 8.66
CA LEU A 170 18.37 6.18 9.70
C LEU A 170 18.85 7.51 9.10
N GLU A 171 19.61 7.49 8.02
CA GLU A 171 20.06 8.71 7.35
C GLU A 171 18.86 9.53 6.85
N ARG A 172 17.92 8.87 6.13
CA ARG A 172 16.76 9.54 5.53
C ARG A 172 15.78 10.08 6.57
N PHE A 173 15.61 9.37 7.69
CA PHE A 173 14.63 9.67 8.73
C PHE A 173 15.25 10.10 10.07
N SER A 174 16.48 10.58 10.08
CA SER A 174 17.26 10.89 11.29
C SER A 174 16.59 11.85 12.27
N LYS A 175 15.66 12.70 11.78
CA LYS A 175 14.88 13.63 12.62
C LYS A 175 13.49 13.10 12.98
N ASP A 176 13.08 11.99 12.39
CA ASP A 176 11.71 11.50 12.42
C ASP A 176 11.57 10.18 13.18
N ILE A 177 12.67 9.45 13.37
CA ILE A 177 12.72 8.19 14.11
C ILE A 177 13.90 8.15 15.08
N CYS A 178 13.81 7.31 16.10
CA CYS A 178 14.88 7.07 17.07
C CYS A 178 16.05 6.32 16.42
N ILE A 179 17.30 6.78 16.64
CA ILE A 179 18.49 6.10 16.12
C ILE A 179 18.72 4.71 16.74
N SER A 180 18.11 4.44 17.91
CA SER A 180 18.18 3.14 18.58
C SER A 180 17.01 2.22 18.18
N SER A 181 16.22 2.58 17.17
CA SER A 181 15.15 1.72 16.66
C SER A 181 15.72 0.38 16.17
N PRO A 182 15.05 -0.76 16.44
CA PRO A 182 15.53 -2.08 16.06
C PRO A 182 15.33 -2.38 14.57
N LEU A 183 15.88 -1.52 13.69
CA LEU A 183 15.62 -1.56 12.24
C LEU A 183 16.00 -2.90 11.61
N ALA A 184 17.12 -3.51 12.02
CA ALA A 184 17.54 -4.80 11.47
C ALA A 184 16.47 -5.90 11.71
N GLU A 185 15.86 -5.92 12.89
CA GLU A 185 14.75 -6.83 13.22
C GLU A 185 13.50 -6.49 12.41
N LEU A 186 13.15 -5.21 12.33
CA LEU A 186 11.95 -4.73 11.61
C LEU A 186 12.04 -5.00 10.12
N ILE A 187 13.20 -4.82 9.50
CA ILE A 187 13.44 -5.11 8.07
C ILE A 187 13.21 -6.59 7.76
N ILE A 188 13.67 -7.48 8.63
CA ILE A 188 13.57 -8.93 8.41
C ILE A 188 12.17 -9.44 8.73
N SER A 189 11.57 -8.97 9.83
CA SER A 189 10.36 -9.59 10.37
C SER A 189 9.06 -8.87 9.96
N TYR A 190 9.14 -7.59 9.62
CA TYR A 190 7.97 -6.73 9.35
C TYR A 190 8.24 -5.72 8.21
N PRO A 191 8.77 -6.15 7.06
CA PRO A 191 9.16 -5.22 5.99
C PRO A 191 8.00 -4.39 5.44
N VAL A 192 6.82 -4.99 5.28
CA VAL A 192 5.62 -4.31 4.77
C VAL A 192 5.09 -3.29 5.78
N GLU A 193 4.98 -3.68 7.05
CA GLU A 193 4.57 -2.78 8.12
C GLU A 193 5.56 -1.63 8.31
N LEU A 194 6.85 -1.91 8.16
CA LEU A 194 7.90 -0.89 8.22
C LEU A 194 7.75 0.09 7.05
N ALA A 195 7.52 -0.40 5.84
CA ALA A 195 7.33 0.46 4.67
C ALA A 195 6.11 1.37 4.83
N TYR A 196 4.97 0.85 5.31
CA TYR A 196 3.80 1.67 5.63
C TYR A 196 4.09 2.68 6.73
N GLY A 197 4.79 2.28 7.79
CA GLY A 197 5.19 3.16 8.88
C GLY A 197 6.08 4.32 8.40
N LEU A 198 7.10 4.03 7.60
CA LEU A 198 8.00 5.04 7.03
C LEU A 198 7.27 5.97 6.05
N SER A 199 6.36 5.44 5.23
CA SER A 199 5.52 6.24 4.33
C SER A 199 4.64 7.23 5.11
N LEU A 200 3.99 6.77 6.19
CA LEU A 200 3.22 7.63 7.09
C LEU A 200 4.09 8.71 7.73
N ILE A 201 5.28 8.35 8.21
CA ILE A 201 6.22 9.32 8.82
C ILE A 201 6.64 10.37 7.80
N ASN A 202 6.93 9.96 6.55
CA ASN A 202 7.35 10.87 5.49
C ASN A 202 6.29 11.93 5.14
N CYS A 203 5.01 11.59 5.19
CA CYS A 203 3.91 12.52 4.89
C CYS A 203 3.24 13.11 6.14
N TRP A 204 3.77 12.85 7.35
CA TRP A 204 3.13 13.16 8.60
C TRP A 204 2.76 14.65 8.74
N ASN A 205 1.47 14.88 8.85
CA ASN A 205 0.89 16.18 9.20
C ASN A 205 -0.09 16.00 10.37
N SER A 206 -0.62 17.11 10.92
CA SER A 206 -1.49 17.10 12.10
C SER A 206 -2.77 16.28 11.97
N SER A 207 -3.17 15.90 10.76
CA SER A 207 -4.39 15.15 10.46
C SER A 207 -4.10 13.72 9.98
N SER A 208 -2.84 13.33 9.82
CA SER A 208 -2.48 12.00 9.33
C SER A 208 -2.65 10.96 10.44
N GLY A 209 -3.38 9.90 10.14
CA GLY A 209 -3.50 8.71 10.97
C GLY A 209 -3.24 7.47 10.13
N ILE A 210 -3.00 6.32 10.77
CA ILE A 210 -2.84 5.07 10.03
C ILE A 210 -4.19 4.74 9.36
N PRO A 211 -4.23 4.54 8.01
CA PRO A 211 -5.45 4.18 7.32
C PRO A 211 -6.10 2.92 7.92
N LEU A 212 -7.42 2.92 8.06
CA LEU A 212 -8.15 1.80 8.69
C LEU A 212 -7.88 0.47 7.99
N TRP A 213 -7.76 0.49 6.65
CA TRP A 213 -7.43 -0.70 5.89
C TRP A 213 -6.05 -1.27 6.27
N VAL A 214 -5.05 -0.40 6.45
CA VAL A 214 -3.69 -0.80 6.88
C VAL A 214 -3.75 -1.40 8.28
N LEU A 215 -4.42 -0.76 9.24
CA LEU A 215 -4.58 -1.30 10.59
C LEU A 215 -5.27 -2.67 10.62
N HIS A 216 -6.26 -2.87 9.76
CA HIS A 216 -6.99 -4.14 9.69
C HIS A 216 -6.12 -5.27 9.09
N ASN A 217 -5.35 -4.96 8.05
CA ASN A 217 -4.58 -5.96 7.30
C ASN A 217 -3.16 -6.16 7.82
N TYR A 218 -2.58 -5.13 8.41
CA TYR A 218 -1.23 -5.09 8.99
C TYR A 218 -1.28 -4.52 10.41
N PRO A 219 -1.89 -5.24 11.38
CA PRO A 219 -2.11 -4.72 12.74
C PRO A 219 -0.80 -4.41 13.48
N LYS A 220 0.33 -4.94 13.01
CA LYS A 220 1.65 -4.64 13.57
C LYS A 220 2.20 -3.27 13.18
N VAL A 221 1.60 -2.55 12.24
CA VAL A 221 2.05 -1.19 11.85
C VAL A 221 2.08 -0.26 13.07
N GLY A 222 1.05 -0.30 13.93
CA GLY A 222 1.03 0.50 15.16
C GLY A 222 2.21 0.18 16.08
N TRP A 223 2.50 -1.10 16.28
CA TRP A 223 3.63 -1.55 17.09
C TRP A 223 4.99 -1.17 16.44
N VAL A 224 5.12 -1.25 15.11
CA VAL A 224 6.33 -0.80 14.40
C VAL A 224 6.53 0.70 14.60
N MET A 225 5.46 1.50 14.47
CA MET A 225 5.52 2.95 14.72
C MET A 225 5.97 3.28 16.15
N GLU A 226 5.47 2.54 17.15
CA GLU A 226 5.90 2.65 18.53
C GLU A 226 7.41 2.38 18.69
N ARG A 227 7.93 1.34 18.03
CA ARG A 227 9.37 1.02 18.05
C ARG A 227 10.25 2.07 17.36
N LEU A 228 9.72 2.74 16.36
CA LEU A 228 10.43 3.81 15.66
C LEU A 228 10.44 5.12 16.44
N ARG A 229 9.40 5.43 17.23
CA ARG A 229 9.13 6.78 17.72
C ARG A 229 8.82 6.90 19.20
N ASP A 230 8.18 5.93 19.82
CA ASP A 230 7.55 6.12 21.14
C ASP A 230 8.45 5.70 22.31
N THR A 231 9.61 5.12 22.04
CA THR A 231 10.57 4.73 23.07
C THR A 231 11.78 5.65 23.03
N PRO A 232 11.94 6.57 24.00
CA PRO A 232 13.10 7.45 24.04
C PRO A 232 14.38 6.65 24.30
N CYS A 233 15.46 7.00 23.61
CA CYS A 233 16.77 6.44 23.87
C CYS A 233 17.60 7.39 24.75
N GLU A 234 18.61 6.84 25.40
CA GLU A 234 19.56 7.60 26.22
C GLU A 234 20.69 8.26 25.41
N ASN A 235 20.63 8.13 24.06
CA ASN A 235 21.67 8.67 23.21
C ASN A 235 21.49 10.18 23.00
N ASN A 236 22.42 10.96 23.50
CA ASN A 236 22.43 12.43 23.41
C ASN A 236 22.56 12.95 21.95
N GLU A 237 22.97 12.10 20.99
CA GLU A 237 23.09 12.47 19.57
C GLU A 237 21.78 12.22 18.81
N CYS A 238 20.81 11.54 19.41
CA CYS A 238 19.53 11.28 18.76
C CYS A 238 18.73 12.57 18.56
N ALA A 239 18.73 13.07 17.33
CA ALA A 239 18.03 14.32 16.99
C ALA A 239 16.52 14.18 17.22
N TYR A 240 15.94 13.03 16.89
CA TYR A 240 14.53 12.73 17.12
C TYR A 240 14.17 12.78 18.60
N CYS A 241 14.84 12.00 19.46
CA CYS A 241 14.49 11.93 20.88
C CYS A 241 14.69 13.25 21.62
N ARG A 242 15.72 14.03 21.25
CA ARG A 242 15.92 15.37 21.80
C ARG A 242 14.78 16.32 21.45
N GLY A 243 14.22 16.20 20.23
CA GLY A 243 13.08 17.01 19.81
C GLY A 243 11.76 16.52 20.41
N ALA A 244 11.52 15.21 20.33
CA ALA A 244 10.22 14.61 20.67
C ALA A 244 9.96 14.54 22.20
N PHE A 245 11.01 14.33 23.01
CA PHE A 245 10.85 14.08 24.46
C PHE A 245 11.37 15.19 25.35
N ASN A 246 11.62 16.38 24.80
CA ASN A 246 12.11 17.52 25.57
C ASN A 246 10.94 18.39 26.08
N GLY A 247 10.31 17.99 27.20
CA GLY A 247 9.28 18.77 27.89
C GLY A 247 8.03 19.04 27.05
N LYS A 248 7.49 20.27 27.13
CA LYS A 248 6.28 20.68 26.39
C LYS A 248 6.45 20.57 24.88
N GLU A 249 7.63 20.80 24.36
CA GLU A 249 7.94 20.65 22.93
C GLU A 249 7.81 19.21 22.48
N GLY A 250 8.21 18.24 23.29
CA GLY A 250 8.05 16.82 23.03
C GLY A 250 6.58 16.41 22.97
N LEU A 251 5.76 16.85 23.92
CA LEU A 251 4.32 16.60 23.90
C LEU A 251 3.65 17.19 22.66
N LYS A 252 4.00 18.40 22.30
CA LYS A 252 3.50 19.06 21.08
C LYS A 252 3.91 18.29 19.82
N TYR A 253 5.14 17.81 19.77
CA TYR A 253 5.65 17.04 18.66
C TYR A 253 4.92 15.69 18.53
N PHE A 254 4.74 15.00 19.66
CA PHE A 254 4.19 13.64 19.72
C PHE A 254 2.68 13.60 19.45
N PHE A 255 1.95 14.43 20.17
CA PHE A 255 0.49 14.44 20.12
C PHE A 255 -0.08 15.55 19.26
N LYS A 256 0.77 16.47 18.77
CA LYS A 256 0.37 17.67 18.01
C LYS A 256 -0.59 18.58 18.78
N TYR A 257 -0.50 18.55 20.11
CA TYR A 257 -1.23 19.44 21.01
C TYR A 257 -0.29 20.48 21.63
N ASP A 258 -0.80 21.68 21.80
CA ASP A 258 -0.04 22.77 22.48
C ASP A 258 0.01 22.54 24.00
N SER A 259 -0.95 21.80 24.55
CA SER A 259 -1.00 21.40 25.95
C SER A 259 -1.66 20.05 26.09
N PHE A 260 -1.32 19.33 27.16
CA PHE A 260 -1.97 18.11 27.57
C PHE A 260 -2.96 18.44 28.68
N ARG A 261 -4.23 18.15 28.51
CA ARG A 261 -5.21 18.27 29.60
C ARG A 261 -5.32 16.96 30.36
N THR A 262 -5.28 17.06 31.67
CA THR A 262 -5.62 15.94 32.54
C THR A 262 -7.06 15.51 32.30
N TYR A 263 -7.42 14.34 32.81
CA TYR A 263 -8.81 13.84 32.75
C TYR A 263 -9.80 14.81 33.39
N GLU A 264 -9.36 15.64 34.33
CA GLU A 264 -10.14 16.68 35.01
C GLU A 264 -10.10 18.05 34.29
N GLY A 265 -9.44 18.13 33.13
CA GLY A 265 -9.39 19.32 32.32
C GLY A 265 -8.30 20.32 32.71
N GLU A 266 -7.38 19.94 33.57
CA GLU A 266 -6.21 20.73 33.92
C GLU A 266 -5.09 20.54 32.89
N ASP A 267 -4.34 21.62 32.60
CA ASP A 267 -3.15 21.54 31.76
C ASP A 267 -1.97 20.96 32.55
N LEU A 268 -1.25 20.01 31.97
CA LEU A 268 0.00 19.47 32.52
C LEU A 268 1.20 20.35 32.18
#